data_528b8206129462084c55ce8f830b6d6d
#
_entry.id   528b8206129462084c55ce8f830b6d6d
#
_cell.length_a   1.000
_cell.length_b   1.000
_cell.length_c   1.000
_cell.angle_alpha   90.00
_cell.angle_beta   90.00
_cell.angle_gamma   90.00
#
_symmetry.space_group_name_H-M   'P 1'
#
loop_
_entity.id
_entity.type
_entity.pdbx_description
1 polymer ?
#
loop_
_entity_poly.entity_id
_entity_poly.type
_entity_poly.pdbx_seq_one_letter_code
_entity_poly.pdbx_strand_id
1 'polypeptide(L)'
;MPSTKSSFVEKVLGRIDVLDPQDLQSFVERLARERSFLETLFNTVEDGVLVADANGRIIYLNDSVTRLTGYEEEMVMDQPVSRLLPDVDWDLLQAMDRDGGQGVVRREFELSYPKPRFIRLYAAPLDGEAKGSTGMALILHDATEAREQTHEAIESERIQALTLLAASVAHELGNPLNALSIHLQLIEREVRKLRQPSLARLQHLTATDLYNRNSK
;
A
#
# COMPACT_ATOMS: atom_id res chain seq x y z
N MET A 1 0.08 6.46 38.23
CA MET A 1 -1.06 7.23 38.80
C MET A 1 -2.29 6.40 38.62
N PRO A 2 -2.97 5.90 39.68
CA PRO A 2 -4.20 5.12 39.55
C PRO A 2 -5.30 6.00 38.99
N SER A 3 -5.97 5.51 37.95
CA SER A 3 -7.08 6.19 37.29
C SER A 3 -8.23 6.41 38.28
N THR A 4 -8.61 7.65 38.47
CA THR A 4 -9.67 8.12 39.39
C THR A 4 -11.06 7.55 39.07
N LYS A 5 -11.24 6.84 37.95
CA LYS A 5 -12.52 6.33 37.46
C LYS A 5 -12.88 4.94 38.07
N SER A 6 -11.91 4.05 38.31
CA SER A 6 -12.13 2.72 38.92
C SER A 6 -12.65 2.86 40.34
N SER A 7 -12.06 3.77 41.11
CA SER A 7 -12.48 4.04 42.50
C SER A 7 -13.94 4.54 42.68
N PHE A 8 -14.51 5.17 41.62
CA PHE A 8 -15.88 5.69 41.66
C PHE A 8 -16.92 4.53 41.49
N VAL A 9 -16.69 3.66 40.50
CA VAL A 9 -17.54 2.51 40.22
C VAL A 9 -17.55 1.55 41.41
N GLU A 10 -16.39 1.25 42.01
CA GLU A 10 -16.29 0.43 43.22
C GLU A 10 -17.01 1.06 44.41
N LYS A 11 -16.92 2.37 44.62
CA LYS A 11 -17.65 3.07 45.66
C LYS A 11 -19.17 3.04 45.47
N VAL A 12 -19.63 3.07 44.21
CA VAL A 12 -21.06 2.99 43.89
C VAL A 12 -21.57 1.54 44.08
N LEU A 13 -20.82 0.53 43.57
CA LEU A 13 -21.16 -0.88 43.73
C LEU A 13 -21.23 -1.30 45.20
N GLY A 14 -20.34 -0.78 46.04
CA GLY A 14 -20.34 -1.04 47.49
C GLY A 14 -21.46 -0.34 48.29
N ARG A 15 -22.28 0.50 47.65
CA ARG A 15 -23.36 1.27 48.26
C ARG A 15 -24.73 1.11 47.58
N ILE A 16 -24.86 0.20 46.65
CA ILE A 16 -26.09 -0.01 45.87
C ILE A 16 -27.29 -0.25 46.76
N ASP A 17 -27.10 -0.96 47.88
CA ASP A 17 -28.18 -1.26 48.86
C ASP A 17 -28.65 -0.05 49.65
N VAL A 18 -27.98 1.10 49.53
CA VAL A 18 -28.26 2.33 50.31
C VAL A 18 -28.60 3.53 49.43
N LEU A 19 -28.54 3.37 48.09
CA LEU A 19 -28.85 4.44 47.15
C LEU A 19 -30.36 4.65 47.02
N ASP A 20 -30.77 5.94 47.04
CA ASP A 20 -32.14 6.31 46.70
C ASP A 20 -32.45 5.87 45.25
N PRO A 21 -33.64 5.37 44.93
CA PRO A 21 -34.07 5.01 43.59
C PRO A 21 -33.81 6.11 42.53
N GLN A 22 -33.89 7.38 42.91
CA GLN A 22 -33.62 8.52 42.03
C GLN A 22 -32.11 8.66 41.69
N ASP A 23 -31.25 8.41 42.69
CA ASP A 23 -29.78 8.43 42.48
C ASP A 23 -29.34 7.27 41.59
N LEU A 24 -29.93 6.08 41.79
CA LEU A 24 -29.66 4.92 40.95
C LEU A 24 -30.10 5.15 39.51
N GLN A 25 -31.30 5.74 39.30
CA GLN A 25 -31.77 6.05 37.96
C GLN A 25 -30.83 7.06 37.25
N SER A 26 -30.46 8.14 37.95
CA SER A 26 -29.53 9.15 37.40
C SER A 26 -28.16 8.56 37.03
N PHE A 27 -27.67 7.59 37.82
CA PHE A 27 -26.44 6.86 37.58
C PHE A 27 -26.54 5.94 36.35
N VAL A 28 -27.61 5.18 36.21
CA VAL A 28 -27.87 4.32 35.04
C VAL A 28 -27.99 5.15 33.78
N GLU A 29 -28.73 6.27 33.82
CA GLU A 29 -28.84 7.20 32.66
C GLU A 29 -27.49 7.78 32.25
N ARG A 30 -26.63 8.09 33.21
CA ARG A 30 -25.27 8.58 32.94
C ARG A 30 -24.43 7.50 32.30
N LEU A 31 -24.41 6.29 32.80
CA LEU A 31 -23.69 5.15 32.20
C LEU A 31 -24.20 4.86 30.80
N ALA A 32 -25.51 4.89 30.57
CA ALA A 32 -26.09 4.69 29.25
C ALA A 32 -25.63 5.76 28.27
N ARG A 33 -25.59 7.03 28.69
CA ARG A 33 -25.08 8.14 27.86
C ARG A 33 -23.59 8.01 27.58
N GLU A 34 -22.77 7.68 28.58
CA GLU A 34 -21.33 7.45 28.38
C GLU A 34 -21.08 6.28 27.43
N ARG A 35 -21.81 5.19 27.57
CA ARG A 35 -21.75 4.04 26.67
C ARG A 35 -22.14 4.43 25.23
N SER A 36 -23.30 5.06 25.05
CA SER A 36 -23.77 5.48 23.74
C SER A 36 -22.81 6.47 23.06
N PHE A 37 -22.17 7.35 23.84
CA PHE A 37 -21.15 8.25 23.33
C PHE A 37 -19.91 7.48 22.84
N LEU A 38 -19.43 6.50 23.59
CA LEU A 38 -18.30 5.66 23.18
C LEU A 38 -18.64 4.83 21.93
N GLU A 39 -19.82 4.22 21.88
CA GLU A 39 -20.28 3.48 20.68
C GLU A 39 -20.32 4.39 19.46
N THR A 40 -20.83 5.62 19.59
CA THR A 40 -20.84 6.59 18.50
C THR A 40 -19.43 6.96 18.05
N LEU A 41 -18.50 7.19 18.99
CA LEU A 41 -17.11 7.48 18.66
C LEU A 41 -16.45 6.32 17.89
N PHE A 42 -16.60 5.10 18.38
CA PHE A 42 -16.01 3.92 17.71
C PHE A 42 -16.61 3.66 16.34
N ASN A 43 -17.91 3.91 16.15
CA ASN A 43 -18.55 3.74 14.85
C ASN A 43 -18.25 4.88 13.86
N THR A 44 -17.78 6.03 14.36
CA THR A 44 -17.34 7.15 13.51
C THR A 44 -15.93 6.92 12.93
N VAL A 45 -15.13 6.05 13.54
CA VAL A 45 -13.79 5.70 13.05
C VAL A 45 -13.93 4.84 11.79
N GLU A 46 -13.19 5.21 10.74
CA GLU A 46 -13.19 4.47 9.47
C GLU A 46 -12.47 3.11 9.60
N ASP A 47 -11.51 3.02 10.51
CA ASP A 47 -10.81 1.78 10.81
C ASP A 47 -11.73 0.78 11.51
N GLY A 48 -11.58 -0.49 11.17
CA GLY A 48 -12.25 -1.57 11.90
C GLY A 48 -11.63 -1.73 13.28
N VAL A 49 -12.45 -1.61 14.33
CA VAL A 49 -12.03 -1.87 15.72
C VAL A 49 -12.70 -3.14 16.21
N LEU A 50 -11.89 -4.12 16.61
CA LEU A 50 -12.33 -5.41 17.13
C LEU A 50 -11.63 -5.65 18.46
N VAL A 51 -12.37 -6.15 19.45
CA VAL A 51 -11.83 -6.55 20.74
C VAL A 51 -12.12 -8.03 20.97
N ALA A 52 -11.09 -8.76 21.36
CA ALA A 52 -11.20 -10.17 21.76
C ALA A 52 -10.78 -10.36 23.22
N ASP A 53 -11.38 -11.35 23.86
CA ASP A 53 -11.02 -11.78 25.21
C ASP A 53 -9.68 -12.56 25.24
N ALA A 54 -9.27 -13.00 26.42
CA ALA A 54 -8.05 -13.79 26.60
C ALA A 54 -8.03 -15.13 25.84
N ASN A 55 -9.20 -15.65 25.44
CA ASN A 55 -9.34 -16.89 24.67
C ASN A 55 -9.43 -16.63 23.17
N GLY A 56 -9.31 -15.37 22.73
CA GLY A 56 -9.45 -14.98 21.34
C GLY A 56 -10.89 -14.92 20.83
N ARG A 57 -11.89 -14.86 21.73
CA ARG A 57 -13.30 -14.68 21.34
C ARG A 57 -13.63 -13.22 21.19
N ILE A 58 -14.36 -12.90 20.14
CA ILE A 58 -14.77 -11.53 19.83
C ILE A 58 -15.83 -11.09 20.83
N ILE A 59 -15.54 -10.02 21.58
CA ILE A 59 -16.44 -9.43 22.58
C ILE A 59 -16.95 -8.04 22.17
N TYR A 60 -16.34 -7.42 21.17
CA TYR A 60 -16.75 -6.14 20.60
C TYR A 60 -16.24 -5.98 19.19
N LEU A 61 -17.01 -5.36 18.34
CA LEU A 61 -16.60 -4.86 17.04
C LEU A 61 -17.42 -3.60 16.67
N ASN A 62 -16.83 -2.72 15.83
CA ASN A 62 -17.53 -1.56 15.30
C ASN A 62 -18.06 -1.83 13.87
N ASP A 63 -18.95 -0.94 13.40
CA ASP A 63 -19.55 -1.03 12.05
C ASP A 63 -18.52 -1.11 10.92
N SER A 64 -17.32 -0.57 11.13
CA SER A 64 -16.26 -0.60 10.14
C SER A 64 -15.72 -2.01 9.91
N VAL A 65 -15.65 -2.85 10.95
CA VAL A 65 -15.31 -4.28 10.81
C VAL A 65 -16.31 -4.97 9.89
N THR A 66 -17.60 -4.75 10.10
CA THR A 66 -18.69 -5.30 9.27
C THR A 66 -18.53 -4.86 7.80
N ARG A 67 -18.26 -3.57 7.57
CA ARG A 67 -18.04 -3.04 6.22
C ARG A 67 -16.79 -3.61 5.52
N LEU A 68 -15.72 -3.83 6.28
CA LEU A 68 -14.46 -4.37 5.75
C LEU A 68 -14.56 -5.85 5.43
N THR A 69 -15.16 -6.64 6.33
CA THR A 69 -15.16 -8.10 6.27
C THR A 69 -16.42 -8.68 5.62
N GLY A 70 -17.51 -7.92 5.57
CA GLY A 70 -18.81 -8.38 5.08
C GLY A 70 -19.55 -9.33 6.04
N TYR A 71 -19.04 -9.53 7.26
CA TYR A 71 -19.73 -10.31 8.29
C TYR A 71 -20.56 -9.40 9.18
N GLU A 72 -21.76 -9.80 9.50
CA GLU A 72 -22.60 -9.11 10.46
C GLU A 72 -22.19 -9.42 11.90
N GLU A 73 -22.36 -8.47 12.81
CA GLU A 73 -21.96 -8.56 14.22
C GLU A 73 -22.49 -9.84 14.86
N GLU A 74 -23.77 -10.15 14.65
CA GLU A 74 -24.46 -11.31 15.23
C GLU A 74 -23.84 -12.66 14.85
N MET A 75 -23.18 -12.72 13.68
CA MET A 75 -22.55 -13.95 13.18
C MET A 75 -21.18 -14.21 13.81
N VAL A 76 -20.51 -13.16 14.26
CA VAL A 76 -19.11 -13.23 14.71
C VAL A 76 -18.92 -12.97 16.19
N MET A 77 -19.90 -12.37 16.86
CA MET A 77 -19.87 -12.22 18.31
C MET A 77 -19.70 -13.57 19.02
N ASP A 78 -18.86 -13.60 20.03
CA ASP A 78 -18.47 -14.79 20.80
C ASP A 78 -17.78 -15.91 19.96
N GLN A 79 -17.45 -15.64 18.71
CA GLN A 79 -16.68 -16.54 17.87
C GLN A 79 -15.16 -16.25 17.98
N PRO A 80 -14.29 -17.22 17.68
CA PRO A 80 -12.85 -16.99 17.67
C PRO A 80 -12.46 -16.00 16.55
N VAL A 81 -11.49 -15.15 16.82
CA VAL A 81 -10.94 -14.18 15.84
C VAL A 81 -10.51 -14.85 14.55
N SER A 82 -9.96 -16.06 14.63
CA SER A 82 -9.51 -16.85 13.45
C SER A 82 -10.65 -17.20 12.49
N ARG A 83 -11.91 -17.15 12.93
CA ARG A 83 -13.07 -17.34 12.05
C ARG A 83 -13.31 -16.11 11.16
N LEU A 84 -13.10 -14.91 11.71
CA LEU A 84 -13.25 -13.65 10.99
C LEU A 84 -12.00 -13.33 10.17
N LEU A 85 -10.83 -13.58 10.75
CA LEU A 85 -9.51 -13.28 10.19
C LEU A 85 -8.65 -14.55 10.21
N PRO A 86 -8.78 -15.44 9.21
CA PRO A 86 -8.05 -16.72 9.18
C PRO A 86 -6.53 -16.58 9.13
N ASP A 87 -6.04 -15.47 8.54
CA ASP A 87 -4.61 -15.17 8.42
C ASP A 87 -3.99 -14.64 9.71
N VAL A 88 -4.80 -14.44 10.75
CA VAL A 88 -4.36 -13.96 12.05
C VAL A 88 -4.17 -15.12 13.02
N ASP A 89 -2.92 -15.43 13.31
CA ASP A 89 -2.56 -16.41 14.33
C ASP A 89 -2.67 -15.79 15.73
N TRP A 90 -3.70 -16.21 16.47
CA TRP A 90 -4.01 -15.70 17.80
C TRP A 90 -2.91 -16.05 18.81
N ASP A 91 -2.38 -17.26 18.74
CA ASP A 91 -1.34 -17.73 19.67
C ASP A 91 -0.04 -16.93 19.48
N LEU A 92 0.26 -16.60 18.24
CA LEU A 92 1.42 -15.75 17.91
C LEU A 92 1.22 -14.32 18.43
N LEU A 93 0.03 -13.74 18.33
CA LEU A 93 -0.28 -12.43 18.87
C LEU A 93 -0.13 -12.40 20.40
N GLN A 94 -0.64 -13.43 21.09
CA GLN A 94 -0.48 -13.55 22.54
C GLN A 94 0.98 -13.78 22.97
N ALA A 95 1.74 -14.56 22.22
CA ALA A 95 3.15 -14.82 22.53
C ALA A 95 3.99 -13.54 22.48
N MET A 96 3.71 -12.67 21.49
CA MET A 96 4.42 -11.39 21.35
C MET A 96 4.10 -10.41 22.48
N ASP A 97 2.93 -10.50 23.10
CA ASP A 97 2.56 -9.73 24.29
C ASP A 97 3.35 -10.19 25.54
N ARG A 98 3.51 -11.52 25.72
CA ARG A 98 4.22 -12.11 26.87
C ARG A 98 5.70 -11.79 26.94
N ASP A 99 6.37 -11.52 25.82
CA ASP A 99 7.79 -11.20 25.75
C ASP A 99 8.13 -9.76 26.23
N GLY A 100 7.16 -9.06 26.85
CA GLY A 100 7.36 -7.75 27.48
C GLY A 100 7.57 -6.61 26.48
N GLY A 101 7.27 -6.84 25.23
CA GLY A 101 7.23 -5.81 24.23
C GLY A 101 5.94 -4.98 24.42
N GLN A 102 6.06 -3.77 24.97
CA GLN A 102 4.99 -2.76 24.90
C GLN A 102 4.69 -2.36 23.44
N GLY A 103 4.67 -3.32 22.54
CA GLY A 103 4.65 -3.11 21.10
C GLY A 103 3.30 -3.48 20.49
N VAL A 104 2.77 -2.53 19.76
CA VAL A 104 1.69 -2.79 18.83
C VAL A 104 2.20 -3.76 17.75
N VAL A 105 1.64 -4.96 17.71
CA VAL A 105 1.96 -5.93 16.65
C VAL A 105 1.36 -5.42 15.35
N ARG A 106 2.19 -5.28 14.32
CA ARG A 106 1.76 -4.87 12.99
C ARG A 106 1.85 -6.04 12.01
N ARG A 107 0.76 -6.31 11.31
CA ARG A 107 0.66 -7.32 10.24
C ARG A 107 -0.06 -6.73 9.05
N GLU A 108 0.28 -7.22 7.86
CA GLU A 108 -0.43 -6.88 6.63
C GLU A 108 -0.88 -8.17 5.96
N PHE A 109 -2.12 -8.22 5.51
CA PHE A 109 -2.70 -9.35 4.78
C PHE A 109 -3.76 -8.87 3.79
N GLU A 110 -4.12 -9.74 2.87
CA GLU A 110 -5.13 -9.47 1.87
C GLU A 110 -6.45 -10.12 2.27
N LEU A 111 -7.52 -9.34 2.34
CA LEU A 111 -8.88 -9.80 2.44
C LEU A 111 -9.44 -9.99 1.04
N SER A 112 -9.88 -11.20 0.70
CA SER A 112 -10.46 -11.49 -0.61
C SER A 112 -11.96 -11.20 -0.69
N TYR A 113 -12.67 -11.20 0.43
CA TYR A 113 -14.12 -11.02 0.52
C TYR A 113 -14.46 -9.90 1.52
N PRO A 114 -15.50 -9.07 1.30
CA PRO A 114 -16.41 -8.99 0.13
C PRO A 114 -15.79 -8.38 -1.13
N LYS A 115 -14.67 -7.70 -0.98
CA LYS A 115 -13.84 -7.12 -2.05
C LYS A 115 -12.37 -7.32 -1.71
N PRO A 116 -11.49 -7.51 -2.69
CA PRO A 116 -10.05 -7.56 -2.43
C PRO A 116 -9.60 -6.26 -1.76
N ARG A 117 -8.98 -6.39 -0.58
CA ARG A 117 -8.46 -5.25 0.21
C ARG A 117 -7.16 -5.64 0.88
N PHE A 118 -6.26 -4.68 0.98
CA PHE A 118 -5.06 -4.82 1.78
C PHE A 118 -5.33 -4.23 3.16
N ILE A 119 -5.33 -5.11 4.17
CA ILE A 119 -5.58 -4.72 5.54
C ILE A 119 -4.27 -4.67 6.31
N ARG A 120 -4.07 -3.56 7.00
CA ARG A 120 -3.01 -3.43 7.99
C ARG A 120 -3.61 -3.59 9.36
N LEU A 121 -3.22 -4.68 10.04
CA LEU A 121 -3.66 -5.01 11.39
C LEU A 121 -2.67 -4.43 12.40
N TYR A 122 -3.22 -3.78 13.40
CA TYR A 122 -2.53 -3.42 14.63
C TYR A 122 -3.18 -4.16 15.79
N ALA A 123 -2.40 -4.87 16.59
CA ALA A 123 -2.90 -5.56 17.76
C ALA A 123 -2.18 -5.02 19.00
N ALA A 124 -2.95 -4.68 20.01
CA ALA A 124 -2.45 -4.17 21.29
C ALA A 124 -3.15 -4.89 22.44
N PRO A 125 -2.41 -5.30 23.50
CA PRO A 125 -3.02 -5.91 24.67
C PRO A 125 -3.90 -4.91 25.41
N LEU A 126 -4.97 -5.40 25.98
CA LEU A 126 -5.84 -4.66 26.87
C LEU A 126 -5.50 -5.06 28.31
N ASP A 127 -4.72 -4.24 28.99
CA ASP A 127 -4.42 -4.36 30.41
C ASP A 127 -5.56 -3.76 31.22
N GLY A 128 -6.56 -4.55 31.52
CA GLY A 128 -7.64 -4.12 32.41
C GLY A 128 -7.33 -4.48 33.85
N GLU A 129 -7.38 -3.49 34.75
CA GLU A 129 -7.32 -3.72 36.20
C GLU A 129 -8.54 -4.52 36.73
N ALA A 130 -9.62 -4.64 35.95
CA ALA A 130 -10.80 -5.42 36.34
C ALA A 130 -10.59 -6.89 35.99
N LYS A 131 -10.94 -7.78 36.94
CA LYS A 131 -10.93 -9.25 36.71
C LYS A 131 -11.77 -9.58 35.46
N GLY A 132 -11.13 -10.12 34.42
CA GLY A 132 -11.77 -10.53 33.16
C GLY A 132 -11.58 -9.54 31.99
N SER A 133 -10.82 -8.45 32.14
CA SER A 133 -10.55 -7.49 31.10
C SER A 133 -9.19 -7.72 30.38
N THR A 134 -8.59 -8.90 30.56
CA THR A 134 -7.43 -9.31 29.77
C THR A 134 -7.90 -9.73 28.39
N GLY A 135 -7.40 -9.08 27.38
CA GLY A 135 -7.77 -9.36 25.99
C GLY A 135 -6.87 -8.57 25.06
N MET A 136 -7.29 -8.44 23.81
CA MET A 136 -6.54 -7.74 22.79
C MET A 136 -7.47 -6.86 21.96
N ALA A 137 -7.07 -5.62 21.72
CA ALA A 137 -7.69 -4.76 20.74
C ALA A 137 -6.97 -4.93 19.40
N LEU A 138 -7.74 -5.15 18.34
CA LEU A 138 -7.27 -5.25 16.98
C LEU A 138 -7.86 -4.09 16.18
N ILE A 139 -6.99 -3.37 15.47
CA ILE A 139 -7.39 -2.28 14.57
C ILE A 139 -7.07 -2.72 13.14
N LEU A 140 -8.09 -2.74 12.29
CA LEU A 140 -8.00 -3.09 10.87
C LEU A 140 -8.07 -1.81 10.05
N HIS A 141 -6.94 -1.42 9.50
CA HIS A 141 -6.82 -0.26 8.62
C HIS A 141 -6.85 -0.70 7.16
N ASP A 142 -7.76 -0.14 6.36
CA ASP A 142 -7.78 -0.36 4.91
C ASP A 142 -6.64 0.42 4.25
N ALA A 143 -5.60 -0.28 3.85
CA ALA A 143 -4.43 0.29 3.19
C ALA A 143 -4.47 0.15 1.66
N THR A 144 -5.61 -0.25 1.09
CA THR A 144 -5.74 -0.56 -0.34
C THR A 144 -5.38 0.64 -1.20
N GLU A 145 -6.03 1.77 -0.97
CA GLU A 145 -5.81 2.99 -1.75
C GLU A 145 -4.37 3.52 -1.62
N ALA A 146 -3.83 3.53 -0.41
CA ALA A 146 -2.45 3.97 -0.17
C ALA A 146 -1.43 3.08 -0.89
N ARG A 147 -1.70 1.77 -0.97
CA ARG A 147 -0.85 0.81 -1.67
C ARG A 147 -0.95 0.98 -3.18
N GLU A 148 -2.16 1.18 -3.71
CA GLU A 148 -2.38 1.45 -5.14
C GLU A 148 -1.67 2.72 -5.59
N GLN A 149 -1.82 3.82 -4.85
CA GLN A 149 -1.12 5.08 -5.13
C GLN A 149 0.40 4.92 -5.11
N THR A 150 0.92 4.16 -4.15
CA THR A 150 2.36 3.88 -4.06
C THR A 150 2.83 3.06 -5.26
N HIS A 151 2.06 2.06 -5.68
CA HIS A 151 2.38 1.23 -6.83
C HIS A 151 2.38 2.04 -8.14
N GLU A 152 1.36 2.86 -8.36
CA GLU A 152 1.26 3.76 -9.51
C GLU A 152 2.43 4.77 -9.57
N ALA A 153 2.83 5.32 -8.41
CA ALA A 153 3.96 6.22 -8.33
C ALA A 153 5.28 5.53 -8.74
N ILE A 154 5.53 4.33 -8.24
CA ILE A 154 6.72 3.53 -8.58
C ILE A 154 6.74 3.17 -10.08
N GLU A 155 5.60 2.75 -10.64
CA GLU A 155 5.46 2.44 -12.06
C GLU A 155 5.74 3.68 -12.93
N SER A 156 5.18 4.83 -12.56
CA SER A 156 5.41 6.09 -13.25
C SER A 156 6.88 6.49 -13.23
N GLU A 157 7.55 6.38 -12.08
CA GLU A 157 8.97 6.68 -11.93
C GLU A 157 9.84 5.74 -12.77
N ARG A 158 9.49 4.46 -12.83
CA ARG A 158 10.14 3.46 -13.67
C ARG A 158 10.02 3.80 -15.16
N ILE A 159 8.82 4.18 -15.62
CA ILE A 159 8.58 4.58 -17.00
C ILE A 159 9.38 5.83 -17.35
N GLN A 160 9.43 6.82 -16.48
CA GLN A 160 10.23 8.02 -16.66
C GLN A 160 11.72 7.70 -16.77
N ALA A 161 12.26 6.86 -15.89
CA ALA A 161 13.66 6.44 -15.93
C ALA A 161 14.00 5.70 -17.24
N LEU A 162 13.14 4.79 -17.69
CA LEU A 162 13.30 4.09 -18.97
C LEU A 162 13.27 5.04 -20.17
N THR A 163 12.39 6.04 -20.14
CA THR A 163 12.29 7.05 -21.20
C THR A 163 13.57 7.90 -21.31
N LEU A 164 14.11 8.33 -20.16
CA LEU A 164 15.38 9.07 -20.10
C LEU A 164 16.55 8.23 -20.62
N LEU A 165 16.63 6.96 -20.22
CA LEU A 165 17.65 6.03 -20.70
C LEU A 165 17.55 5.82 -22.22
N ALA A 166 16.34 5.61 -22.74
CA ALA A 166 16.12 5.44 -24.18
C ALA A 166 16.53 6.69 -24.98
N ALA A 167 16.21 7.88 -24.48
CA ALA A 167 16.63 9.14 -25.09
C ALA A 167 18.15 9.32 -25.09
N SER A 168 18.82 8.99 -23.97
CA SER A 168 20.28 9.02 -23.85
C SER A 168 20.93 8.05 -24.83
N VAL A 169 20.48 6.81 -24.88
CA VAL A 169 21.00 5.78 -25.81
C VAL A 169 20.77 6.19 -27.26
N ALA A 170 19.59 6.72 -27.61
CA ALA A 170 19.30 7.19 -28.95
C ALA A 170 20.25 8.34 -29.37
N HIS A 171 20.55 9.26 -28.44
CA HIS A 171 21.50 10.35 -28.69
C HIS A 171 22.94 9.85 -28.89
N GLU A 172 23.38 8.95 -28.01
CA GLU A 172 24.72 8.36 -28.07
C GLU A 172 24.93 7.49 -29.31
N LEU A 173 23.90 6.78 -29.77
CA LEU A 173 23.95 5.99 -31.01
C LEU A 173 23.84 6.90 -32.26
N GLY A 174 23.07 7.97 -32.18
CA GLY A 174 22.89 8.94 -33.24
C GLY A 174 24.21 9.64 -33.64
N ASN A 175 25.05 9.93 -32.65
CA ASN A 175 26.34 10.59 -32.89
C ASN A 175 27.30 9.80 -33.81
N PRO A 176 27.65 8.53 -33.54
CA PRO A 176 28.51 7.74 -34.40
C PRO A 176 27.86 7.44 -35.76
N LEU A 177 26.53 7.24 -35.81
CA LEU A 177 25.80 7.01 -37.06
C LEU A 177 25.87 8.26 -37.98
N ASN A 178 25.72 9.44 -37.41
CA ASN A 178 25.90 10.70 -38.17
C ASN A 178 27.33 10.86 -38.68
N ALA A 179 28.34 10.58 -37.85
CA ALA A 179 29.73 10.61 -38.27
C ALA A 179 29.99 9.62 -39.42
N LEU A 180 29.46 8.41 -39.32
CA LEU A 180 29.57 7.37 -40.35
C LEU A 180 28.91 7.81 -41.66
N SER A 181 27.74 8.42 -41.59
CA SER A 181 27.02 8.98 -42.74
C SER A 181 27.85 10.07 -43.45
N ILE A 182 28.48 10.96 -42.70
CA ILE A 182 29.35 12.00 -43.24
C ILE A 182 30.57 11.37 -43.94
N HIS A 183 31.20 10.37 -43.33
CA HIS A 183 32.32 9.66 -43.93
C HIS A 183 31.93 8.95 -45.25
N LEU A 184 30.77 8.30 -45.28
CA LEU A 184 30.27 7.66 -46.50
C LEU A 184 30.04 8.68 -47.63
N GLN A 185 29.44 9.84 -47.31
CA GLN A 185 29.25 10.93 -48.29
C GLN A 185 30.57 11.46 -48.82
N LEU A 186 31.60 11.60 -47.99
CA LEU A 186 32.92 12.02 -48.41
C LEU A 186 33.57 10.98 -49.34
N ILE A 187 33.48 9.70 -49.01
CA ILE A 187 33.98 8.61 -49.87
C ILE A 187 33.25 8.61 -51.21
N GLU A 188 31.93 8.72 -51.23
CA GLU A 188 31.15 8.79 -52.46
C GLU A 188 31.59 9.96 -53.33
N ARG A 189 31.80 11.12 -52.71
CA ARG A 189 32.30 12.33 -53.43
C ARG A 189 33.69 12.10 -54.04
N GLU A 190 34.62 11.47 -53.33
CA GLU A 190 35.97 11.18 -53.86
C GLU A 190 35.92 10.11 -54.96
N VAL A 191 35.12 9.08 -54.83
CA VAL A 191 34.91 8.08 -55.90
C VAL A 191 34.33 8.72 -57.17
N ARG A 192 33.37 9.65 -57.00
CA ARG A 192 32.79 10.41 -58.14
C ARG A 192 33.80 11.25 -58.82
N LYS A 193 34.72 11.93 -58.10
CA LYS A 193 35.82 12.70 -58.67
C LYS A 193 36.81 11.82 -59.44
N LEU A 194 37.14 10.64 -58.94
CA LEU A 194 38.05 9.69 -59.65
C LEU A 194 37.42 9.13 -60.93
N ARG A 195 36.12 9.04 -61.01
CA ARG A 195 35.38 8.53 -62.18
C ARG A 195 35.23 9.55 -63.30
N GLN A 196 35.22 10.84 -63.02
CA GLN A 196 35.11 11.91 -64.00
C GLN A 196 36.36 12.09 -64.91
N PRO A 197 37.59 12.02 -64.40
CA PRO A 197 38.79 12.22 -65.33
C PRO A 197 39.00 11.02 -66.25
N SER A 198 38.53 9.80 -65.91
CA SER A 198 38.61 8.64 -66.81
C SER A 198 37.66 8.77 -68.00
N LEU A 199 36.50 9.33 -67.83
CA LEU A 199 35.56 9.62 -68.95
C LEU A 199 36.03 10.73 -69.82
N ALA A 200 36.64 11.79 -69.29
CA ALA A 200 37.24 12.87 -70.08
C ALA A 200 38.48 12.38 -70.92
N ARG A 201 39.30 11.48 -70.33
CA ARG A 201 40.41 10.84 -71.07
C ARG A 201 39.91 9.91 -72.19
N LEU A 202 38.82 9.13 -71.94
CA LEU A 202 38.23 8.30 -73.00
C LEU A 202 37.62 9.10 -74.13
N GLN A 203 37.01 10.24 -73.86
CA GLN A 203 36.47 11.13 -74.83
C GLN A 203 37.58 11.81 -75.69
N HIS A 204 38.74 12.15 -75.11
CA HIS A 204 39.91 12.68 -75.82
C HIS A 204 40.56 11.61 -76.70
N LEU A 205 40.66 10.36 -76.23
CA LEU A 205 41.20 9.25 -77.01
C LEU A 205 40.35 8.95 -78.25
N THR A 206 39.01 8.90 -78.08
CA THR A 206 38.07 8.68 -79.19
C THR A 206 38.04 9.80 -80.16
N ALA A 207 38.22 11.09 -79.76
CA ALA A 207 38.32 12.25 -80.63
C ALA A 207 39.63 12.24 -81.42
N THR A 208 40.75 11.85 -80.80
CA THR A 208 42.07 11.76 -81.47
C THR A 208 42.11 10.59 -82.47
N ASP A 209 41.49 9.44 -82.14
CA ASP A 209 41.38 8.32 -83.07
C ASP A 209 40.47 8.60 -84.25
N LEU A 210 39.40 9.33 -84.10
CA LEU A 210 38.56 9.78 -85.23
C LEU A 210 39.22 10.80 -86.08
N TYR A 211 40.01 11.70 -85.50
CA TYR A 211 40.81 12.66 -86.30
C TYR A 211 41.89 11.98 -87.16
N ASN A 212 42.61 11.02 -86.59
CA ASN A 212 43.64 10.28 -87.29
C ASN A 212 43.09 9.31 -88.38
N ARG A 213 41.84 8.86 -88.25
CA ARG A 213 41.18 8.02 -89.28
C ARG A 213 40.68 8.81 -90.50
N ASN A 214 40.39 10.09 -90.36
CA ASN A 214 39.95 10.96 -91.50
C ASN A 214 41.09 11.68 -92.23
N SER A 215 42.36 11.48 -91.82
CA SER A 215 43.55 12.09 -92.42
C SER A 215 44.40 11.12 -93.25
N LYS A 216 43.84 9.99 -93.61
CA LYS A 216 44.36 9.06 -94.58
C LYS A 216 43.29 8.87 -95.67
#